data_daed7b6865e63b34901d13a36b233ba4
#
_entry.id   daed7b6865e63b34901d13a36b233ba4
#
_cell.length_a   1.000
_cell.length_b   1.000
_cell.length_c   1.000
_cell.angle_alpha   90.00
_cell.angle_beta   90.00
_cell.angle_gamma   90.00
#
_symmetry.space_group_name_H-M   'P 1'
#
loop_
_entity.id
_entity.type
_entity.pdbx_description
1 polymer ?
#
loop_
_entity_poly.entity_id
_entity_poly.type
_entity_poly.pdbx_seq_one_letter_code
_entity_poly.pdbx_strand_id
1 'polypeptide(L)'
;MNRRHFIAAASASSAALTSGLRASSASARPKIPIGFLGVTYSHGPAKLELALKSPDWEFVGVCDPSPAARGICERLGARMVTQEELLQRAKVVAVESEIRDHAAHALLTLRAGRHLHLEKTPVARLSDMQEIVSLARERKLLVQVGFMWRYHPGFLAILQAARSGWLGDIHLVRGFIANFLAPDRRREWGQFAGGSMFELGSHLIDATVRLLGRPKAVTPFLARHGRPDDELRDNNLAVLEYDRARAVIINTALQSAGSPPRSFEVIGSRGTATLSPIEPGKLVIDLAEAAGPYKKGAQEVPLPPYRRYEDDFIELAAAIRGEKPLSLSLDEELLSAETILRASGMA
;
A
#
# COMPACT_ATOMS: atom_id res chain seq x y z
N MET A 1 2.62 73.23 2.04
CA MET A 1 2.32 74.06 0.86
C MET A 1 1.78 73.15 -0.22
N ASN A 2 0.47 73.17 -0.45
CA ASN A 2 -0.31 73.68 -1.57
C ASN A 2 0.14 73.11 -2.94
N ARG A 3 -0.67 72.50 -3.69
CA ARG A 3 -2.04 72.57 -4.23
C ARG A 3 -2.03 71.97 -5.64
N ARG A 4 -2.92 71.08 -5.92
CA ARG A 4 -4.10 71.18 -6.81
C ARG A 4 -3.90 70.98 -8.33
N HIS A 5 -4.71 69.99 -8.77
CA HIS A 5 -5.51 69.96 -10.02
C HIS A 5 -4.80 69.88 -11.37
N PHE A 6 -5.08 68.82 -12.12
CA PHE A 6 -5.83 68.98 -13.38
C PHE A 6 -6.60 67.68 -13.73
N ILE A 7 -7.87 67.88 -13.94
CA ILE A 7 -8.82 66.94 -14.53
C ILE A 7 -8.77 67.14 -16.04
N ALA A 8 -8.65 66.10 -16.83
CA ALA A 8 -9.06 66.12 -18.22
C ALA A 8 -9.74 64.76 -18.54
N ALA A 9 -11.02 64.89 -18.82
CA ALA A 9 -11.87 63.82 -19.32
C ALA A 9 -11.53 63.55 -20.80
N ALA A 10 -11.50 62.29 -21.18
CA ALA A 10 -11.71 61.85 -22.55
C ALA A 10 -12.55 60.61 -22.57
N SER A 11 -13.68 60.73 -23.19
CA SER A 11 -14.78 59.81 -23.31
C SER A 11 -14.51 58.67 -24.30
N ALA A 12 -15.11 57.53 -23.96
CA ALA A 12 -15.76 56.55 -24.82
C ALA A 12 -14.99 55.83 -25.94
N SER A 13 -14.84 54.53 -25.77
CA SER A 13 -15.32 53.56 -26.76
C SER A 13 -15.38 52.20 -26.11
N SER A 14 -16.59 51.80 -25.78
CA SER A 14 -16.93 50.43 -25.33
C SER A 14 -16.87 49.51 -26.56
N ALA A 15 -15.77 48.83 -26.76
CA ALA A 15 -15.71 47.64 -27.61
C ALA A 15 -15.84 46.42 -26.70
N ALA A 16 -17.03 45.85 -26.63
CA ALA A 16 -17.29 44.58 -25.97
C ALA A 16 -16.59 43.48 -26.74
N LEU A 17 -15.38 43.14 -26.30
CA LEU A 17 -14.72 41.88 -26.64
C LEU A 17 -15.36 40.81 -25.78
N THR A 18 -16.40 40.15 -26.28
CA THR A 18 -16.88 38.86 -25.82
C THR A 18 -15.80 37.83 -26.12
N SER A 19 -14.80 37.75 -25.23
CA SER A 19 -13.89 36.62 -25.19
C SER A 19 -14.69 35.42 -24.75
N GLY A 20 -15.15 34.65 -25.75
CA GLY A 20 -15.69 33.31 -25.51
C GLY A 20 -14.65 32.47 -24.79
N LEU A 21 -14.78 32.35 -23.47
CA LEU A 21 -14.18 31.28 -22.71
C LEU A 21 -14.71 29.99 -23.30
N ARG A 22 -14.01 29.44 -24.32
CA ARG A 22 -14.11 28.05 -24.65
C ARG A 22 -13.67 27.33 -23.38
N ALA A 23 -14.63 26.84 -22.62
CA ALA A 23 -14.39 25.76 -21.68
C ALA A 23 -13.70 24.67 -22.50
N SER A 24 -12.39 24.55 -22.33
CA SER A 24 -11.64 23.40 -22.82
C SER A 24 -12.31 22.21 -22.13
N SER A 25 -13.10 21.45 -22.86
CA SER A 25 -13.56 20.17 -22.44
C SER A 25 -12.28 19.37 -22.21
N ALA A 26 -11.89 19.20 -20.95
CA ALA A 26 -10.82 18.29 -20.58
C ALA A 26 -11.22 16.96 -21.23
N SER A 27 -10.54 16.57 -22.30
CA SER A 27 -10.81 15.30 -22.99
C SER A 27 -10.63 14.22 -21.93
N ALA A 28 -11.68 13.43 -21.69
CA ALA A 28 -11.62 12.35 -20.73
C ALA A 28 -10.39 11.50 -21.02
N ARG A 29 -9.51 11.35 -20.02
CA ARG A 29 -8.29 10.55 -20.16
C ARG A 29 -8.66 9.14 -20.61
N PRO A 30 -7.94 8.53 -21.57
CA PRO A 30 -8.21 7.17 -21.99
C PRO A 30 -8.13 6.22 -20.79
N LYS A 31 -9.15 5.39 -20.64
CA LYS A 31 -9.17 4.35 -19.61
C LYS A 31 -8.13 3.27 -19.92
N ILE A 32 -7.53 2.71 -18.90
CA ILE A 32 -6.50 1.66 -18.99
C ILE A 32 -7.19 0.31 -18.81
N PRO A 33 -7.04 -0.64 -19.76
CA PRO A 33 -7.59 -1.99 -19.60
C PRO A 33 -6.99 -2.73 -18.42
N ILE A 34 -7.82 -3.07 -17.41
CA ILE A 34 -7.45 -3.85 -16.23
C ILE A 34 -8.21 -5.17 -16.17
N GLY A 35 -7.50 -6.26 -15.89
CA GLY A 35 -8.07 -7.56 -15.63
C GLY A 35 -7.64 -8.11 -14.27
N PHE A 36 -8.37 -9.10 -13.76
CA PHE A 36 -8.12 -9.72 -12.46
C PHE A 36 -7.83 -11.21 -12.60
N LEU A 37 -6.69 -11.67 -12.07
CA LEU A 37 -6.40 -13.09 -11.84
C LEU A 37 -6.66 -13.41 -10.37
N GLY A 38 -7.76 -14.14 -10.11
CA GLY A 38 -8.30 -14.33 -8.78
C GLY A 38 -9.13 -13.13 -8.31
N VAL A 39 -10.03 -13.37 -7.36
CA VAL A 39 -10.87 -12.34 -6.73
C VAL A 39 -11.36 -12.78 -5.35
N THR A 40 -11.07 -14.02 -4.96
CA THR A 40 -11.59 -14.60 -3.73
C THR A 40 -10.72 -14.33 -2.51
N TYR A 41 -9.45 -13.98 -2.72
CA TYR A 41 -8.58 -13.66 -1.62
C TYR A 41 -8.93 -12.30 -0.99
N SER A 42 -8.82 -12.24 0.31
CA SER A 42 -9.06 -11.14 1.26
C SER A 42 -9.54 -9.78 0.70
N HIS A 43 -8.74 -9.13 -0.13
CA HIS A 43 -8.97 -7.75 -0.62
C HIS A 43 -9.54 -7.71 -2.04
N GLY A 44 -9.50 -8.82 -2.75
CA GLY A 44 -9.89 -8.93 -4.16
C GLY A 44 -11.27 -8.33 -4.48
N PRO A 45 -12.36 -8.65 -3.71
CA PRO A 45 -13.69 -8.09 -3.99
C PRO A 45 -13.74 -6.57 -3.87
N ALA A 46 -13.05 -5.98 -2.88
CA ALA A 46 -13.04 -4.53 -2.67
C ALA A 46 -12.25 -3.81 -3.79
N LYS A 47 -11.12 -4.36 -4.21
CA LYS A 47 -10.34 -3.83 -5.33
C LYS A 47 -11.07 -3.98 -6.67
N LEU A 48 -11.76 -5.09 -6.90
CA LEU A 48 -12.62 -5.26 -8.07
C LEU A 48 -13.71 -4.20 -8.12
N GLU A 49 -14.39 -3.95 -7.00
CA GLU A 49 -15.42 -2.91 -6.92
C GLU A 49 -14.85 -1.51 -7.22
N LEU A 50 -13.64 -1.19 -6.72
CA LEU A 50 -12.96 0.05 -7.05
C LEU A 50 -12.65 0.16 -8.54
N ALA A 51 -12.11 -0.89 -9.14
CA ALA A 51 -11.77 -0.89 -10.57
C ALA A 51 -13.01 -0.69 -11.45
N LEU A 52 -14.14 -1.31 -11.09
CA LEU A 52 -15.42 -1.16 -11.80
C LEU A 52 -15.96 0.28 -11.76
N LYS A 53 -15.74 0.99 -10.66
CA LYS A 53 -16.25 2.36 -10.45
C LYS A 53 -15.27 3.45 -10.86
N SER A 54 -14.01 3.12 -11.06
CA SER A 54 -12.96 4.11 -11.32
C SER A 54 -13.07 4.72 -12.73
N PRO A 55 -12.82 6.02 -12.87
CA PRO A 55 -12.71 6.66 -14.17
C PRO A 55 -11.42 6.29 -14.93
N ASP A 56 -10.41 5.75 -14.23
CA ASP A 56 -9.11 5.42 -14.80
C ASP A 56 -9.06 4.06 -15.49
N TRP A 57 -9.96 3.14 -15.13
CA TRP A 57 -9.90 1.76 -15.57
C TRP A 57 -11.02 1.36 -16.53
N GLU A 58 -10.65 0.63 -17.59
CA GLU A 58 -11.56 -0.15 -18.42
C GLU A 58 -11.49 -1.60 -17.93
N PHE A 59 -12.56 -2.05 -17.28
CA PHE A 59 -12.60 -3.41 -16.74
C PHE A 59 -12.70 -4.46 -17.85
N VAL A 60 -11.72 -5.35 -17.93
CA VAL A 60 -11.65 -6.44 -18.92
C VAL A 60 -12.43 -7.67 -18.45
N GLY A 61 -12.24 -8.12 -17.22
CA GLY A 61 -12.87 -9.30 -16.66
C GLY A 61 -12.10 -9.90 -15.49
N VAL A 62 -12.70 -10.92 -14.87
CA VAL A 62 -12.08 -11.75 -13.82
C VAL A 62 -11.84 -13.15 -14.39
N CYS A 63 -10.63 -13.67 -14.20
CA CYS A 63 -10.30 -15.07 -14.39
C CYS A 63 -10.02 -15.71 -13.02
N ASP A 64 -10.95 -16.51 -12.54
CA ASP A 64 -10.86 -17.25 -11.28
C ASP A 64 -11.72 -18.52 -11.40
N PRO A 65 -11.14 -19.72 -11.30
CA PRO A 65 -11.88 -20.97 -11.49
C PRO A 65 -12.77 -21.34 -10.30
N SER A 66 -12.65 -20.64 -9.16
CA SER A 66 -13.38 -20.99 -7.94
C SER A 66 -14.88 -20.70 -8.06
N PRO A 67 -15.76 -21.54 -7.52
CA PRO A 67 -17.20 -21.27 -7.48
C PRO A 67 -17.54 -19.99 -6.71
N ALA A 68 -16.75 -19.64 -5.69
CA ALA A 68 -16.94 -18.43 -4.90
C ALA A 68 -16.75 -17.15 -5.73
N ALA A 69 -15.81 -17.16 -6.68
CA ALA A 69 -15.57 -16.03 -7.59
C ALA A 69 -16.80 -15.69 -8.43
N ARG A 70 -17.54 -16.69 -8.89
CA ARG A 70 -18.78 -16.48 -9.64
C ARG A 70 -19.78 -15.65 -8.84
N GLY A 71 -20.06 -16.03 -7.59
CA GLY A 71 -20.95 -15.28 -6.73
C GLY A 71 -20.48 -13.84 -6.41
N ILE A 72 -19.16 -13.63 -6.32
CA ILE A 72 -18.58 -12.28 -6.17
C ILE A 72 -18.83 -11.46 -7.44
N CYS A 73 -18.53 -12.03 -8.60
CA CYS A 73 -18.70 -11.36 -9.90
C CYS A 73 -20.18 -11.00 -10.16
N GLU A 74 -21.10 -11.93 -9.90
CA GLU A 74 -22.56 -11.68 -10.04
C GLU A 74 -23.01 -10.52 -9.16
N ARG A 75 -22.63 -10.49 -7.88
CA ARG A 75 -22.99 -9.39 -6.97
C ARG A 75 -22.44 -8.03 -7.39
N LEU A 76 -21.26 -8.00 -8.00
CA LEU A 76 -20.60 -6.75 -8.41
C LEU A 76 -20.90 -6.38 -9.88
N GLY A 77 -21.65 -7.20 -10.62
CA GLY A 77 -21.90 -6.98 -12.04
C GLY A 77 -20.63 -7.13 -12.91
N ALA A 78 -19.66 -7.92 -12.43
CA ALA A 78 -18.42 -8.16 -13.14
C ALA A 78 -18.53 -9.41 -14.05
N ARG A 79 -17.96 -9.34 -15.25
CA ARG A 79 -17.90 -10.49 -16.14
C ARG A 79 -16.71 -11.39 -15.82
N MET A 80 -16.90 -12.68 -15.99
CA MET A 80 -15.82 -13.66 -16.00
C MET A 80 -15.30 -13.87 -17.41
N VAL A 81 -14.01 -14.13 -17.55
CA VAL A 81 -13.32 -14.35 -18.82
C VAL A 81 -12.31 -15.50 -18.69
N THR A 82 -11.86 -16.02 -19.83
CA THR A 82 -10.73 -16.97 -19.83
C THR A 82 -9.42 -16.26 -19.54
N GLN A 83 -8.42 -16.99 -19.08
CA GLN A 83 -7.08 -16.48 -18.88
C GLN A 83 -6.49 -15.91 -20.18
N GLU A 84 -6.73 -16.57 -21.29
CA GLU A 84 -6.27 -16.12 -22.61
C GLU A 84 -6.90 -14.77 -22.99
N GLU A 85 -8.22 -14.63 -22.90
CA GLU A 85 -8.93 -13.37 -23.17
C GLU A 85 -8.43 -12.25 -22.26
N LEU A 86 -8.27 -12.54 -20.97
CA LEU A 86 -7.77 -11.57 -19.99
C LEU A 86 -6.39 -11.05 -20.37
N LEU A 87 -5.43 -11.94 -20.62
CA LEU A 87 -4.07 -11.59 -20.96
C LEU A 87 -3.93 -10.92 -22.34
N GLN A 88 -4.79 -11.24 -23.30
CA GLN A 88 -4.79 -10.54 -24.60
C GLN A 88 -5.27 -9.11 -24.48
N ARG A 89 -6.29 -8.83 -23.67
CA ARG A 89 -6.98 -7.54 -23.61
C ARG A 89 -6.47 -6.60 -22.54
N ALA A 90 -6.02 -7.11 -21.40
CA ALA A 90 -5.56 -6.28 -20.30
C ALA A 90 -4.21 -5.61 -20.62
N LYS A 91 -4.04 -4.36 -20.22
CA LYS A 91 -2.74 -3.66 -20.15
C LYS A 91 -2.07 -3.89 -18.79
N VAL A 92 -2.87 -4.04 -17.75
CA VAL A 92 -2.44 -4.39 -16.40
C VAL A 92 -3.31 -5.51 -15.84
N VAL A 93 -2.71 -6.38 -15.06
CA VAL A 93 -3.41 -7.45 -14.35
C VAL A 93 -3.22 -7.26 -12.85
N ALA A 94 -4.34 -7.24 -12.12
CA ALA A 94 -4.37 -7.35 -10.67
C ALA A 94 -4.43 -8.84 -10.31
N VAL A 95 -3.39 -9.32 -9.64
CA VAL A 95 -3.29 -10.68 -9.11
C VAL A 95 -3.82 -10.66 -7.69
N GLU A 96 -5.05 -11.15 -7.52
CA GLU A 96 -5.81 -11.19 -6.27
C GLU A 96 -6.21 -12.63 -5.91
N SER A 97 -5.37 -13.58 -6.32
CA SER A 97 -5.50 -15.01 -6.02
C SER A 97 -4.97 -15.35 -4.62
N GLU A 98 -5.01 -16.63 -4.27
CA GLU A 98 -4.38 -17.13 -3.05
C GLU A 98 -2.85 -16.90 -3.10
N ILE A 99 -2.22 -16.64 -1.94
CA ILE A 99 -0.76 -16.34 -1.87
C ILE A 99 0.09 -17.42 -2.53
N ARG A 100 -0.31 -18.72 -2.41
CA ARG A 100 0.41 -19.84 -3.04
C ARG A 100 0.48 -19.74 -4.57
N ASP A 101 -0.47 -19.04 -5.19
CA ASP A 101 -0.58 -18.88 -6.65
C ASP A 101 0.00 -17.55 -7.14
N HIS A 102 0.34 -16.62 -6.23
CA HIS A 102 0.84 -15.29 -6.56
C HIS A 102 2.04 -15.32 -7.50
N ALA A 103 3.05 -16.11 -7.19
CA ALA A 103 4.27 -16.19 -8.00
C ALA A 103 3.98 -16.67 -9.43
N ALA A 104 3.18 -17.74 -9.58
CA ALA A 104 2.82 -18.28 -10.88
C ALA A 104 2.01 -17.27 -11.70
N HIS A 105 1.02 -16.63 -11.10
CA HIS A 105 0.17 -15.64 -11.76
C HIS A 105 0.92 -14.35 -12.08
N ALA A 106 1.82 -13.89 -11.22
CA ALA A 106 2.68 -12.74 -11.46
C ALA A 106 3.61 -12.98 -12.67
N LEU A 107 4.30 -14.13 -12.70
CA LEU A 107 5.19 -14.51 -13.81
C LEU A 107 4.41 -14.69 -15.11
N LEU A 108 3.23 -15.32 -15.07
CA LEU A 108 2.34 -15.45 -16.21
C LEU A 108 1.98 -14.07 -16.78
N THR A 109 1.59 -13.13 -15.93
CA THR A 109 1.24 -11.75 -16.28
C THR A 109 2.41 -11.03 -16.94
N LEU A 110 3.59 -11.09 -16.35
CA LEU A 110 4.79 -10.42 -16.88
C LEU A 110 5.27 -11.06 -18.18
N ARG A 111 5.19 -12.40 -18.32
CA ARG A 111 5.52 -13.11 -19.56
C ARG A 111 4.59 -12.74 -20.70
N ALA A 112 3.32 -12.41 -20.39
CA ALA A 112 2.37 -11.88 -21.36
C ALA A 112 2.61 -10.39 -21.70
N GLY A 113 3.61 -9.74 -21.13
CA GLY A 113 3.93 -8.33 -21.36
C GLY A 113 2.94 -7.36 -20.71
N ARG A 114 2.32 -7.73 -19.59
CA ARG A 114 1.34 -6.92 -18.87
C ARG A 114 1.96 -6.35 -17.60
N HIS A 115 1.60 -5.10 -17.25
CA HIS A 115 1.92 -4.53 -15.94
C HIS A 115 1.23 -5.33 -14.85
N LEU A 116 1.79 -5.30 -13.63
CA LEU A 116 1.36 -6.13 -12.52
C LEU A 116 0.98 -5.28 -11.30
N HIS A 117 -0.23 -5.47 -10.79
CA HIS A 117 -0.57 -5.21 -9.40
C HIS A 117 -0.64 -6.56 -8.68
N LEU A 118 0.19 -6.74 -7.65
CA LEU A 118 0.30 -8.01 -6.93
C LEU A 118 -0.19 -7.83 -5.50
N GLU A 119 -1.19 -8.62 -5.09
CA GLU A 119 -1.69 -8.56 -3.72
C GLU A 119 -0.58 -8.88 -2.69
N LYS A 120 -0.71 -8.32 -1.50
CA LYS A 120 0.16 -8.65 -0.37
C LYS A 120 -0.32 -9.99 0.26
N THR A 121 0.52 -10.82 0.80
CA THR A 121 1.96 -10.84 0.79
C THR A 121 2.43 -11.38 -0.56
N PRO A 122 3.37 -10.73 -1.22
CA PRO A 122 3.56 -10.97 -2.65
C PRO A 122 3.99 -12.40 -2.99
N VAL A 123 4.83 -13.01 -2.17
CA VAL A 123 5.37 -14.36 -2.42
C VAL A 123 5.71 -15.07 -1.11
N ALA A 124 5.76 -16.41 -1.15
CA ALA A 124 6.20 -17.23 -0.02
C ALA A 124 7.69 -17.62 -0.09
N ARG A 125 8.37 -17.36 -1.19
CA ARG A 125 9.81 -17.66 -1.38
C ARG A 125 10.52 -16.46 -1.99
N LEU A 126 11.73 -16.17 -1.51
CA LEU A 126 12.53 -15.05 -2.00
C LEU A 126 12.91 -15.20 -3.48
N SER A 127 13.22 -16.42 -3.91
CA SER A 127 13.54 -16.72 -5.32
C SER A 127 12.42 -16.32 -6.28
N ASP A 128 11.17 -16.46 -5.86
CA ASP A 128 10.02 -16.08 -6.70
C ASP A 128 9.96 -14.56 -6.90
N MET A 129 10.20 -13.79 -5.83
CA MET A 129 10.25 -12.32 -5.95
C MET A 129 11.44 -11.86 -6.80
N GLN A 130 12.58 -12.51 -6.66
CA GLN A 130 13.76 -12.23 -7.50
C GLN A 130 13.47 -12.46 -8.98
N GLU A 131 12.79 -13.57 -9.33
CA GLU A 131 12.39 -13.85 -10.72
C GLU A 131 11.38 -12.82 -11.24
N ILE A 132 10.37 -12.46 -10.44
CA ILE A 132 9.37 -11.42 -10.77
C ILE A 132 10.07 -10.10 -11.06
N VAL A 133 10.96 -9.65 -10.18
CA VAL A 133 11.69 -8.37 -10.34
C VAL A 133 12.62 -8.41 -11.54
N SER A 134 13.33 -9.52 -11.76
CA SER A 134 14.22 -9.68 -12.91
C SER A 134 13.46 -9.60 -14.23
N LEU A 135 12.35 -10.33 -14.33
CA LEU A 135 11.52 -10.36 -15.54
C LEU A 135 10.84 -9.00 -15.79
N ALA A 136 10.35 -8.33 -14.74
CA ALA A 136 9.77 -7.00 -14.85
C ALA A 136 10.79 -5.98 -15.35
N ARG A 137 12.02 -6.04 -14.86
CA ARG A 137 13.14 -5.17 -15.29
C ARG A 137 13.50 -5.43 -16.75
N GLU A 138 13.69 -6.68 -17.14
CA GLU A 138 13.98 -7.08 -18.52
C GLU A 138 12.94 -6.55 -19.50
N ARG A 139 11.66 -6.69 -19.15
CA ARG A 139 10.53 -6.32 -19.99
C ARG A 139 10.06 -4.88 -19.83
N LYS A 140 10.69 -4.10 -18.96
CA LYS A 140 10.33 -2.70 -18.63
C LYS A 140 8.86 -2.57 -18.19
N LEU A 141 8.41 -3.53 -17.38
CA LEU A 141 7.06 -3.56 -16.85
C LEU A 141 7.01 -3.02 -15.42
N LEU A 142 5.90 -2.41 -15.08
CA LEU A 142 5.63 -1.94 -13.73
C LEU A 142 5.13 -3.10 -12.87
N VAL A 143 5.65 -3.17 -11.64
CA VAL A 143 5.15 -4.05 -10.57
C VAL A 143 4.86 -3.18 -9.35
N GLN A 144 3.65 -3.30 -8.82
CA GLN A 144 3.22 -2.65 -7.59
C GLN A 144 2.66 -3.71 -6.65
N VAL A 145 3.21 -3.82 -5.45
CA VAL A 145 2.65 -4.71 -4.41
C VAL A 145 1.60 -3.96 -3.59
N GLY A 146 0.45 -4.58 -3.39
CA GLY A 146 -0.76 -4.01 -2.81
C GLY A 146 -0.73 -3.78 -1.30
N PHE A 147 0.34 -3.20 -0.74
CA PHE A 147 0.36 -2.76 0.64
C PHE A 147 -0.39 -1.44 0.81
N MET A 148 -1.68 -1.51 1.10
CA MET A 148 -2.58 -0.36 1.21
C MET A 148 -2.09 0.73 2.16
N TRP A 149 -1.40 0.39 3.27
CA TRP A 149 -0.92 1.38 4.24
C TRP A 149 0.22 2.25 3.71
N ARG A 150 0.79 1.94 2.56
CA ARG A 150 1.74 2.82 1.86
C ARG A 150 1.14 4.19 1.54
N TYR A 151 -0.18 4.25 1.40
CA TYR A 151 -0.96 5.45 1.06
C TYR A 151 -1.76 6.01 2.25
N HIS A 152 -1.67 5.35 3.41
CA HIS A 152 -2.37 5.82 4.60
C HIS A 152 -1.77 7.16 5.08
N PRO A 153 -2.58 8.22 5.27
CA PRO A 153 -2.08 9.58 5.53
C PRO A 153 -1.21 9.67 6.79
N GLY A 154 -1.50 8.88 7.81
CA GLY A 154 -0.67 8.82 9.02
C GLY A 154 0.72 8.26 8.76
N PHE A 155 0.85 7.19 7.97
CA PHE A 155 2.16 6.66 7.58
C PHE A 155 2.92 7.63 6.67
N LEU A 156 2.25 8.30 5.75
CA LEU A 156 2.86 9.31 4.88
C LEU A 156 3.38 10.49 5.70
N ALA A 157 2.61 10.97 6.69
CA ALA A 157 3.04 12.07 7.58
C ALA A 157 4.25 11.67 8.45
N ILE A 158 4.29 10.44 8.97
CA ILE A 158 5.46 9.90 9.70
C ILE A 158 6.68 9.84 8.79
N LEU A 159 6.52 9.29 7.59
CA LEU A 159 7.60 9.18 6.61
C LEU A 159 8.15 10.56 6.20
N GLN A 160 7.26 11.53 5.99
CA GLN A 160 7.63 12.93 5.74
C GLN A 160 8.41 13.51 6.90
N ALA A 161 7.91 13.37 8.15
CA ALA A 161 8.56 13.92 9.33
C ALA A 161 9.97 13.35 9.54
N ALA A 162 10.14 12.04 9.32
CA ALA A 162 11.43 11.38 9.41
C ALA A 162 12.39 11.82 8.31
N ARG A 163 11.96 11.81 7.05
CA ARG A 163 12.79 12.19 5.89
C ARG A 163 13.19 13.66 5.90
N SER A 164 12.34 14.53 6.42
CA SER A 164 12.63 15.96 6.61
C SER A 164 13.51 16.23 7.84
N GLY A 165 13.87 15.18 8.61
CA GLY A 165 14.72 15.27 9.78
C GLY A 165 14.04 15.95 10.99
N TRP A 166 12.71 16.11 10.99
CA TRP A 166 11.98 16.76 12.09
C TRP A 166 12.02 15.92 13.36
N LEU A 167 12.07 14.60 13.23
CA LEU A 167 12.23 13.67 14.35
C LEU A 167 13.70 13.50 14.80
N GLY A 168 14.66 14.05 14.05
CA GLY A 168 16.10 13.81 14.28
C GLY A 168 16.55 12.43 13.81
N ASP A 169 17.63 11.92 14.44
CA ASP A 169 18.10 10.55 14.22
C ASP A 169 17.10 9.55 14.79
N ILE A 170 16.60 8.65 13.98
CA ILE A 170 15.66 7.61 14.43
C ILE A 170 16.43 6.55 15.22
N HIS A 171 15.94 6.24 16.43
CA HIS A 171 16.54 5.26 17.32
C HIS A 171 15.70 3.99 17.46
N LEU A 172 14.36 4.14 17.48
CA LEU A 172 13.44 3.02 17.69
C LEU A 172 12.19 3.16 16.85
N VAL A 173 11.77 2.03 16.27
CA VAL A 173 10.45 1.86 15.67
C VAL A 173 9.74 0.74 16.42
N ARG A 174 8.48 0.95 16.82
CA ARG A 174 7.62 -0.08 17.41
C ARG A 174 6.35 -0.22 16.58
N GLY A 175 6.09 -1.43 16.09
CA GLY A 175 4.87 -1.76 15.39
C GLY A 175 4.10 -2.84 16.14
N PHE A 176 2.80 -2.62 16.36
CA PHE A 176 1.92 -3.61 16.98
C PHE A 176 0.67 -3.83 16.12
N ILE A 177 0.38 -5.11 15.83
CA ILE A 177 -0.83 -5.50 15.13
C ILE A 177 -1.40 -6.78 15.75
N ALA A 178 -2.67 -6.71 16.14
CA ALA A 178 -3.40 -7.84 16.70
C ALA A 178 -4.68 -8.08 15.92
N ASN A 179 -5.11 -9.33 15.89
CA ASN A 179 -6.37 -9.75 15.27
C ASN A 179 -7.01 -10.91 16.04
N PHE A 180 -8.33 -11.00 15.94
CA PHE A 180 -9.04 -12.25 16.12
C PHE A 180 -9.10 -12.98 14.78
N LEU A 181 -8.78 -14.28 14.77
CA LEU A 181 -8.87 -15.09 13.56
C LEU A 181 -9.86 -16.25 13.78
N ALA A 182 -10.84 -16.31 12.88
CA ALA A 182 -11.74 -17.45 12.79
C ALA A 182 -10.97 -18.73 12.39
N PRO A 183 -11.47 -19.94 12.74
CA PRO A 183 -10.76 -21.21 12.49
C PRO A 183 -10.32 -21.43 11.04
N ASP A 184 -11.14 -21.02 10.06
CA ASP A 184 -10.80 -21.19 8.65
C ASP A 184 -9.59 -20.34 8.24
N ARG A 185 -9.54 -19.06 8.69
CA ARG A 185 -8.41 -18.19 8.48
C ARG A 185 -7.15 -18.67 9.20
N ARG A 186 -7.30 -19.26 10.37
CA ARG A 186 -6.16 -19.85 11.09
C ARG A 186 -5.55 -21.00 10.30
N ARG A 187 -6.37 -21.89 9.72
CA ARG A 187 -5.90 -22.99 8.85
C ARG A 187 -5.25 -22.46 7.57
N GLU A 188 -5.83 -21.45 6.94
CA GLU A 188 -5.29 -20.83 5.74
C GLU A 188 -3.90 -20.23 5.99
N TRP A 189 -3.74 -19.44 7.05
CA TRP A 189 -2.45 -18.81 7.35
C TRP A 189 -1.43 -19.77 7.97
N GLY A 190 -1.89 -20.82 8.62
CA GLY A 190 -1.04 -21.90 9.15
C GLY A 190 -0.30 -22.71 8.08
N GLN A 191 -0.67 -22.58 6.81
CA GLN A 191 0.05 -23.19 5.69
C GLN A 191 1.44 -22.55 5.46
N PHE A 192 1.66 -21.31 5.96
CA PHE A 192 2.93 -20.62 5.84
C PHE A 192 3.69 -20.67 7.16
N ALA A 193 4.99 -21.00 7.10
CA ALA A 193 5.83 -21.14 8.29
C ALA A 193 5.87 -19.85 9.14
N GLY A 194 5.72 -18.67 8.51
CA GLY A 194 5.66 -17.37 9.18
C GLY A 194 4.32 -17.04 9.83
N GLY A 195 3.27 -17.79 9.54
CA GLY A 195 1.94 -17.62 10.12
C GLY A 195 1.43 -16.19 10.07
N SER A 196 0.95 -15.67 11.19
CA SER A 196 0.40 -14.32 11.26
C SER A 196 1.46 -13.20 11.14
N MET A 197 2.75 -13.46 11.39
CA MET A 197 3.81 -12.47 11.10
C MET A 197 3.94 -12.25 9.60
N PHE A 198 3.90 -13.32 8.81
CA PHE A 198 3.93 -13.25 7.36
C PHE A 198 2.72 -12.51 6.79
N GLU A 199 1.53 -12.77 7.30
CA GLU A 199 0.28 -12.25 6.74
C GLU A 199 -0.09 -10.85 7.26
N LEU A 200 0.01 -10.62 8.56
CA LEU A 200 -0.35 -9.33 9.19
C LEU A 200 0.88 -8.45 9.49
N GLY A 201 1.91 -9.06 10.05
CA GLY A 201 3.14 -8.33 10.40
C GLY A 201 3.80 -7.67 9.19
N SER A 202 3.58 -8.25 7.99
CA SER A 202 4.07 -7.73 6.70
C SER A 202 3.78 -6.25 6.48
N HIS A 203 2.62 -5.76 6.86
CA HIS A 203 2.26 -4.35 6.73
C HIS A 203 3.18 -3.41 7.52
N LEU A 204 3.51 -3.79 8.76
CA LEU A 204 4.38 -2.99 9.64
C LEU A 204 5.86 -3.13 9.26
N ILE A 205 6.25 -4.30 8.75
CA ILE A 205 7.59 -4.55 8.21
C ILE A 205 7.81 -3.70 6.96
N ASP A 206 6.86 -3.70 6.02
CA ASP A 206 6.91 -2.84 4.83
C ASP A 206 7.04 -1.36 5.20
N ALA A 207 6.22 -0.86 6.13
CA ALA A 207 6.30 0.51 6.62
C ALA A 207 7.67 0.83 7.24
N THR A 208 8.25 -0.12 8.00
CA THR A 208 9.56 0.03 8.63
C THR A 208 10.68 0.06 7.59
N VAL A 209 10.64 -0.82 6.58
CA VAL A 209 11.62 -0.84 5.48
C VAL A 209 11.56 0.46 4.67
N ARG A 210 10.37 0.98 4.40
CA ARG A 210 10.20 2.28 3.73
C ARG A 210 10.76 3.46 4.52
N LEU A 211 10.76 3.35 5.85
CA LEU A 211 11.27 4.38 6.75
C LEU A 211 12.80 4.31 6.92
N LEU A 212 13.34 3.12 7.14
CA LEU A 212 14.73 2.89 7.56
C LEU A 212 15.61 2.21 6.49
N GLY A 213 15.03 1.72 5.41
CA GLY A 213 15.76 0.97 4.38
C GLY A 213 16.10 -0.46 4.80
N ARG A 214 17.23 -0.97 4.31
CA ARG A 214 17.70 -2.34 4.52
C ARG A 214 18.22 -2.55 5.95
N PRO A 215 17.63 -3.50 6.73
CA PRO A 215 18.19 -3.89 8.01
C PRO A 215 19.48 -4.70 7.85
N LYS A 216 20.42 -4.57 8.79
CA LYS A 216 21.64 -5.40 8.88
C LYS A 216 21.31 -6.84 9.26
N ALA A 217 20.44 -7.00 10.23
CA ALA A 217 19.96 -8.29 10.70
C ALA A 217 18.46 -8.27 10.96
N VAL A 218 17.84 -9.43 10.83
CA VAL A 218 16.42 -9.66 11.16
C VAL A 218 16.32 -10.95 11.95
N THR A 219 15.78 -10.85 13.17
CA THR A 219 15.64 -12.00 14.09
C THR A 219 14.16 -12.22 14.38
N PRO A 220 13.55 -13.30 13.86
CA PRO A 220 12.18 -13.67 14.18
C PRO A 220 12.09 -14.46 15.49
N PHE A 221 11.02 -14.23 16.25
CA PHE A 221 10.59 -15.02 17.40
C PHE A 221 9.14 -15.43 17.15
N LEU A 222 8.95 -16.63 16.64
CA LEU A 222 7.65 -17.12 16.20
C LEU A 222 7.16 -18.22 17.12
N ALA A 223 5.95 -18.06 17.66
CA ALA A 223 5.37 -19.00 18.59
C ALA A 223 3.94 -19.36 18.19
N ARG A 224 3.52 -20.57 18.64
CA ARG A 224 2.17 -21.08 18.57
C ARG A 224 1.66 -21.26 19.99
N HIS A 225 0.80 -20.34 20.45
CA HIS A 225 0.30 -20.32 21.83
C HIS A 225 -1.22 -20.52 21.93
N GLY A 226 -1.96 -20.36 20.82
CA GLY A 226 -3.41 -20.29 20.91
C GLY A 226 -4.12 -21.62 20.88
N ARG A 227 -3.96 -22.41 19.84
CA ARG A 227 -4.71 -23.66 19.64
C ARG A 227 -3.79 -24.82 19.32
N PRO A 228 -3.99 -25.97 19.95
CA PRO A 228 -3.19 -27.16 19.67
C PRO A 228 -3.53 -27.84 18.34
N ASP A 229 -4.71 -27.56 17.80
CA ASP A 229 -5.31 -28.20 16.62
C ASP A 229 -5.03 -27.51 15.28
N ASP A 230 -4.23 -26.45 15.29
CA ASP A 230 -3.78 -25.77 14.06
C ASP A 230 -2.27 -25.48 14.07
N GLU A 231 -1.68 -25.21 12.92
CA GLU A 231 -0.25 -24.98 12.75
C GLU A 231 0.13 -23.49 12.73
N LEU A 232 -0.81 -22.57 13.01
CA LEU A 232 -0.60 -21.15 12.92
C LEU A 232 0.41 -20.65 13.96
N ARG A 233 1.49 -20.01 13.51
CA ARG A 233 2.34 -19.15 14.34
C ARG A 233 1.56 -17.87 14.63
N ASP A 234 1.01 -17.76 15.83
CA ASP A 234 -0.05 -16.80 16.19
C ASP A 234 0.34 -15.78 17.23
N ASN A 235 1.55 -15.89 17.79
CA ASN A 235 2.09 -14.92 18.75
C ASN A 235 3.57 -14.68 18.47
N ASN A 236 3.86 -13.59 17.77
CA ASN A 236 5.12 -13.40 17.09
C ASN A 236 5.74 -12.03 17.40
N LEU A 237 7.06 -12.01 17.37
CA LEU A 237 7.90 -10.83 17.47
C LEU A 237 8.98 -10.93 16.38
N ALA A 238 9.34 -9.80 15.75
CA ALA A 238 10.54 -9.69 14.92
C ALA A 238 11.34 -8.46 15.34
N VAL A 239 12.66 -8.61 15.42
CA VAL A 239 13.60 -7.51 15.68
C VAL A 239 14.39 -7.26 14.39
N LEU A 240 14.35 -6.03 13.89
CA LEU A 240 15.13 -5.56 12.75
C LEU A 240 16.24 -4.64 13.27
N GLU A 241 17.48 -4.98 12.94
CA GLU A 241 18.66 -4.25 13.39
C GLU A 241 19.20 -3.34 12.27
N TYR A 242 19.43 -2.08 12.64
CA TYR A 242 20.09 -1.08 11.80
C TYR A 242 21.33 -0.52 12.52
N ASP A 243 22.17 0.23 11.83
CA ASP A 243 23.38 0.82 12.41
C ASP A 243 23.08 1.65 13.68
N ARG A 244 22.07 2.48 13.62
CA ARG A 244 21.73 3.45 14.66
C ARG A 244 20.31 3.29 15.19
N ALA A 245 19.56 2.29 14.72
CA ALA A 245 18.17 2.06 15.12
C ALA A 245 17.88 0.59 15.38
N ARG A 246 16.80 0.34 16.09
CA ARG A 246 16.13 -0.96 16.20
C ARG A 246 14.67 -0.80 15.80
N ALA A 247 14.12 -1.81 15.16
CA ALA A 247 12.68 -1.90 14.98
C ALA A 247 12.17 -3.20 15.61
N VAL A 248 11.03 -3.10 16.29
CA VAL A 248 10.36 -4.23 16.93
C VAL A 248 8.96 -4.32 16.40
N ILE A 249 8.65 -5.41 15.71
CA ILE A 249 7.32 -5.67 15.15
C ILE A 249 6.69 -6.80 15.95
N ILE A 250 5.56 -6.50 16.58
CA ILE A 250 4.81 -7.43 17.42
C ILE A 250 3.50 -7.74 16.72
N ASN A 251 3.21 -9.02 16.61
CA ASN A 251 1.99 -9.50 15.98
C ASN A 251 1.37 -10.62 16.80
N THR A 252 0.05 -10.54 17.02
CA THR A 252 -0.70 -11.66 17.60
C THR A 252 -2.04 -11.88 16.90
N ALA A 253 -2.39 -13.15 16.71
CA ALA A 253 -3.69 -13.58 16.22
C ALA A 253 -4.58 -14.13 17.36
N LEU A 254 -4.23 -13.82 18.62
CA LEU A 254 -4.89 -14.30 19.82
C LEU A 254 -5.77 -13.22 20.48
N GLN A 255 -6.02 -12.12 19.79
CA GLN A 255 -6.90 -11.08 20.30
C GLN A 255 -8.29 -11.65 20.56
N SER A 256 -8.84 -11.34 21.74
CA SER A 256 -10.25 -11.61 22.02
C SER A 256 -11.16 -10.71 21.16
N ALA A 257 -12.47 -10.96 21.13
CA ALA A 257 -13.43 -10.20 20.37
C ALA A 257 -13.30 -8.68 20.61
N GLY A 258 -13.52 -7.87 19.59
CA GLY A 258 -13.46 -6.40 19.64
C GLY A 258 -12.56 -5.81 18.57
N SER A 259 -12.39 -4.49 18.58
CA SER A 259 -11.48 -3.80 17.66
C SER A 259 -10.04 -4.07 18.07
N PRO A 260 -9.24 -4.78 17.23
CA PRO A 260 -7.88 -5.09 17.58
C PRO A 260 -7.02 -3.81 17.63
N PRO A 261 -6.20 -3.63 18.68
CA PRO A 261 -5.27 -2.52 18.72
C PRO A 261 -4.22 -2.66 17.61
N ARG A 262 -3.94 -1.54 16.95
CA ARG A 262 -2.90 -1.44 15.93
C ARG A 262 -2.17 -0.13 16.10
N SER A 263 -0.86 -0.15 16.15
CA SER A 263 -0.07 1.05 16.32
C SER A 263 1.26 1.00 15.58
N PHE A 264 1.77 2.18 15.25
CA PHE A 264 3.11 2.37 14.71
C PHE A 264 3.71 3.62 15.32
N GLU A 265 4.86 3.47 15.96
CA GLU A 265 5.56 4.54 16.67
C GLU A 265 7.00 4.64 16.19
N VAL A 266 7.44 5.86 15.99
CA VAL A 266 8.80 6.20 15.56
C VAL A 266 9.40 7.18 16.56
N ILE A 267 10.51 6.80 17.19
CA ILE A 267 11.21 7.59 18.22
C ILE A 267 12.56 8.03 17.65
N GLY A 268 12.75 9.33 17.61
CA GLY A 268 14.00 9.95 17.18
C GLY A 268 14.59 10.88 18.25
N SER A 269 15.79 11.41 17.98
CA SER A 269 16.53 12.25 18.91
C SER A 269 15.89 13.63 19.19
N ARG A 270 14.97 14.06 18.32
CA ARG A 270 14.28 15.36 18.43
C ARG A 270 12.76 15.26 18.50
N GLY A 271 12.21 14.06 18.42
CA GLY A 271 10.77 13.90 18.53
C GLY A 271 10.30 12.48 18.28
N THR A 272 9.03 12.28 18.58
CA THR A 272 8.31 11.02 18.45
C THR A 272 7.06 11.22 17.58
N ALA A 273 6.75 10.25 16.74
CA ALA A 273 5.49 10.19 16.00
C ALA A 273 4.77 8.89 16.34
N THR A 274 3.54 8.97 16.81
CA THR A 274 2.73 7.83 17.25
C THR A 274 1.41 7.80 16.48
N LEU A 275 1.22 6.80 15.63
CA LEU A 275 -0.03 6.51 14.94
C LEU A 275 -0.76 5.38 15.70
N SER A 276 -1.79 5.75 16.46
CA SER A 276 -2.57 4.79 17.27
C SER A 276 -3.96 5.36 17.61
N PRO A 277 -5.07 4.69 17.21
CA PRO A 277 -5.09 3.52 16.31
C PRO A 277 -4.63 3.88 14.90
N ILE A 278 -4.23 2.85 14.11
CA ILE A 278 -3.92 3.06 12.69
C ILE A 278 -5.19 3.34 11.89
N GLU A 279 -6.28 2.66 12.21
CA GLU A 279 -7.58 2.86 11.54
C GLU A 279 -8.73 2.80 12.56
N PRO A 280 -9.57 3.86 12.65
CA PRO A 280 -9.37 5.17 12.03
C PRO A 280 -8.09 5.85 12.56
N GLY A 281 -7.35 6.51 11.65
CA GLY A 281 -6.01 7.01 11.97
C GLY A 281 -6.02 8.14 13.00
N LYS A 282 -5.25 7.97 14.09
CA LYS A 282 -4.94 9.05 15.05
C LYS A 282 -3.43 9.17 15.16
N LEU A 283 -2.90 10.29 14.67
CA LEU A 283 -1.46 10.60 14.70
C LEU A 283 -1.18 11.70 15.70
N VAL A 284 -0.23 11.44 16.60
CA VAL A 284 0.37 12.44 17.48
C VAL A 284 1.85 12.59 17.12
N ILE A 285 2.29 13.83 16.94
CA ILE A 285 3.71 14.17 16.82
C ILE A 285 4.09 15.01 18.04
N ASP A 286 5.17 14.61 18.72
CA ASP A 286 5.73 15.31 19.88
C ASP A 286 7.18 15.71 19.56
N LEU A 287 7.46 17.01 19.53
CA LEU A 287 8.77 17.55 19.16
C LEU A 287 9.43 18.30 20.31
N ALA A 288 10.73 18.09 20.52
CA ALA A 288 11.55 18.86 21.46
C ALA A 288 11.62 20.36 21.09
N GLU A 289 11.58 20.66 19.80
CA GLU A 289 11.57 22.01 19.22
C GLU A 289 10.64 22.04 18.00
N ALA A 290 10.14 23.22 17.65
CA ALA A 290 9.32 23.38 16.44
C ALA A 290 10.10 22.98 15.18
N ALA A 291 9.48 22.20 14.29
CA ALA A 291 10.07 21.75 13.03
C ALA A 291 9.01 21.51 11.96
N GLY A 292 9.27 21.96 10.74
CA GLY A 292 8.31 21.88 9.64
C GLY A 292 7.00 22.60 10.00
N PRO A 293 5.85 21.96 9.80
CA PRO A 293 4.54 22.54 10.14
C PRO A 293 4.16 22.36 11.62
N TYR A 294 5.01 21.69 12.43
CA TYR A 294 4.69 21.29 13.78
C TYR A 294 5.34 22.21 14.83
N LYS A 295 4.61 22.47 15.91
CA LYS A 295 5.10 23.22 17.07
C LYS A 295 5.90 22.30 18.00
N LYS A 296 6.60 22.90 18.96
CA LYS A 296 7.19 22.20 20.10
C LYS A 296 6.09 21.55 20.96
N GLY A 297 6.35 20.35 21.46
CA GLY A 297 5.45 19.56 22.30
C GLY A 297 4.52 18.66 21.51
N ALA A 298 3.71 17.91 22.23
CA ALA A 298 2.78 16.95 21.66
C ALA A 298 1.58 17.64 21.01
N GLN A 299 1.23 17.19 19.79
CA GLN A 299 0.09 17.70 19.05
C GLN A 299 -0.54 16.61 18.17
N GLU A 300 -1.86 16.59 18.13
CA GLU A 300 -2.58 15.73 17.20
C GLU A 300 -2.51 16.32 15.78
N VAL A 301 -2.20 15.49 14.81
CA VAL A 301 -2.10 15.86 13.39
C VAL A 301 -3.40 15.50 12.70
N PRO A 302 -4.14 16.47 12.16
CA PRO A 302 -5.33 16.19 11.36
C PRO A 302 -4.99 15.33 10.15
N LEU A 303 -5.65 14.20 10.00
CA LEU A 303 -5.47 13.31 8.86
C LEU A 303 -6.66 13.43 7.92
N PRO A 304 -6.44 13.53 6.60
CA PRO A 304 -7.51 13.45 5.62
C PRO A 304 -8.21 12.08 5.66
N PRO A 305 -9.44 11.97 5.15
CA PRO A 305 -10.11 10.67 5.00
C PRO A 305 -9.25 9.71 4.20
N TYR A 306 -9.20 8.46 4.66
CA TYR A 306 -8.47 7.39 4.02
C TYR A 306 -9.43 6.32 3.51
N ARG A 307 -9.29 5.97 2.23
CA ARG A 307 -9.98 4.85 1.60
C ARG A 307 -8.95 3.83 1.15
N ARG A 308 -9.07 2.61 1.69
CA ARG A 308 -8.18 1.52 1.33
C ARG A 308 -8.24 1.24 -0.17
N TYR A 309 -7.10 0.93 -0.76
CA TYR A 309 -6.91 0.49 -2.16
C TYR A 309 -7.17 1.56 -3.24
N GLU A 310 -7.73 2.72 -2.91
CA GLU A 310 -8.05 3.75 -3.90
C GLU A 310 -6.78 4.41 -4.46
N ASP A 311 -5.90 4.87 -3.58
CA ASP A 311 -4.67 5.56 -3.96
C ASP A 311 -3.64 4.64 -4.64
N ASP A 312 -3.64 3.34 -4.32
CA ASP A 312 -2.83 2.31 -5.01
C ASP A 312 -3.16 2.29 -6.50
N PHE A 313 -4.45 2.20 -6.82
CA PHE A 313 -4.94 2.15 -8.20
C PHE A 313 -4.78 3.48 -8.94
N ILE A 314 -4.94 4.61 -8.24
CA ILE A 314 -4.69 5.95 -8.80
C ILE A 314 -3.20 6.10 -9.16
N GLU A 315 -2.30 5.69 -8.26
CA GLU A 315 -0.87 5.76 -8.53
C GLU A 315 -0.47 4.87 -9.71
N LEU A 316 -0.96 3.62 -9.73
CA LEU A 316 -0.66 2.68 -10.81
C LEU A 316 -1.13 3.22 -12.17
N ALA A 317 -2.34 3.79 -12.24
CA ALA A 317 -2.85 4.40 -13.45
C ALA A 317 -1.97 5.57 -13.92
N ALA A 318 -1.57 6.45 -13.02
CA ALA A 318 -0.68 7.56 -13.33
C ALA A 318 0.70 7.08 -13.80
N ALA A 319 1.25 6.04 -13.20
CA ALA A 319 2.53 5.45 -13.60
C ALA A 319 2.46 4.80 -14.99
N ILE A 320 1.38 4.08 -15.30
CA ILE A 320 1.17 3.46 -16.63
C ILE A 320 1.02 4.52 -17.74
N ARG A 321 0.48 5.70 -17.40
CA ARG A 321 0.41 6.84 -18.32
C ARG A 321 1.72 7.60 -18.46
N GLY A 322 2.70 7.33 -17.61
CA GLY A 322 3.98 8.06 -17.57
C GLY A 322 3.87 9.45 -16.91
N GLU A 323 2.82 9.72 -16.16
CA GLU A 323 2.59 10.99 -15.44
C GLU A 323 3.52 11.13 -14.24
N LYS A 324 3.82 10.02 -13.57
CA LYS A 324 4.78 9.92 -12.45
C LYS A 324 5.29 8.48 -12.34
N PRO A 325 6.47 8.24 -11.74
CA PRO A 325 6.89 6.88 -11.41
C PRO A 325 6.03 6.31 -10.26
N LEU A 326 6.08 4.99 -10.08
CA LEU A 326 5.61 4.37 -8.83
C LEU A 326 6.45 4.88 -7.65
N SER A 327 5.84 4.98 -6.48
CA SER A 327 6.51 5.45 -5.25
C SER A 327 7.57 4.48 -4.73
N LEU A 328 7.55 3.22 -5.15
CA LEU A 328 8.58 2.23 -4.89
C LEU A 328 9.17 1.70 -6.20
N SER A 329 10.48 1.56 -6.20
CA SER A 329 11.24 0.88 -7.25
C SER A 329 11.14 -0.65 -7.10
N LEU A 330 11.49 -1.39 -8.15
CA LEU A 330 11.57 -2.85 -8.11
C LEU A 330 12.55 -3.36 -7.02
N ASP A 331 13.62 -2.61 -6.74
CA ASP A 331 14.59 -2.99 -5.70
C ASP A 331 14.01 -2.78 -4.29
N GLU A 332 13.18 -1.76 -4.09
CA GLU A 332 12.46 -1.54 -2.83
C GLU A 332 11.35 -2.58 -2.62
N GLU A 333 10.64 -2.99 -3.67
CA GLU A 333 9.67 -4.10 -3.59
C GLU A 333 10.36 -5.41 -3.22
N LEU A 334 11.51 -5.71 -3.81
CA LEU A 334 12.32 -6.88 -3.47
C LEU A 334 12.83 -6.82 -2.02
N LEU A 335 13.31 -5.66 -1.59
CA LEU A 335 13.80 -5.45 -0.22
C LEU A 335 12.68 -5.66 0.82
N SER A 336 11.49 -5.13 0.54
CA SER A 336 10.32 -5.33 1.40
C SER A 336 9.97 -6.82 1.52
N ALA A 337 9.86 -7.53 0.39
CA ALA A 337 9.58 -8.97 0.36
C ALA A 337 10.66 -9.79 1.09
N GLU A 338 11.95 -9.53 0.84
CA GLU A 338 13.06 -10.18 1.54
C GLU A 338 12.96 -10.00 3.05
N THR A 339 12.73 -8.76 3.49
CA THR A 339 12.67 -8.45 4.93
C THR A 339 11.47 -9.10 5.60
N ILE A 340 10.31 -9.13 4.93
CA ILE A 340 9.11 -9.82 5.40
C ILE A 340 9.38 -11.32 5.57
N LEU A 341 9.97 -11.97 4.57
CA LEU A 341 10.29 -13.40 4.61
C LEU A 341 11.28 -13.71 5.75
N ARG A 342 12.32 -12.90 5.93
CA ARG A 342 13.28 -13.06 7.04
C ARG A 342 12.61 -12.87 8.40
N ALA A 343 11.76 -11.85 8.57
CA ALA A 343 11.02 -11.60 9.80
C ALA A 343 9.98 -12.69 10.10
N SER A 344 9.63 -13.46 9.10
CA SER A 344 8.69 -14.59 9.16
C SER A 344 9.40 -15.96 9.22
N GLY A 345 10.74 -15.98 9.31
CA GLY A 345 11.52 -17.22 9.34
C GLY A 345 11.38 -18.07 8.06
N MET A 346 11.16 -17.42 6.91
CA MET A 346 10.91 -18.07 5.62
C MET A 346 12.02 -17.79 4.58
N ALA A 347 13.12 -17.10 4.96
CA ALA A 347 14.30 -16.83 4.12
C ALA A 347 15.59 -17.00 4.91
#